data_36525e974d49e6eedf976f86734a8ee0
#
_entry.id   36525e974d49e6eedf976f86734a8ee0
#
_cell.length_a   1.000
_cell.length_b   1.000
_cell.length_c   1.000
_cell.angle_alpha   90.00
_cell.angle_beta   90.00
_cell.angle_gamma   90.00
#
_symmetry.space_group_name_H-M   'P 1'
#
loop_
_entity.id
_entity.type
_entity.pdbx_description
1 polymer ?
#
loop_
_entity_poly.entity_id
_entity_poly.type
_entity_poly.pdbx_seq_one_letter_code
_entity_poly.pdbx_strand_id
1 'polypeptide(L)'
;MEQESAILNFLRMDSTKKQNRSFWLTLIPAGTALELIFLRMHSLYFLKNHAVSFIELALAAGLIYLIALYGFTRTRATRTATILLIFLAIAFRAPLWTLEPTLSDDVHRYRWEGKVQQHGWNPYAIAPNDPRLAALRDQHWEIMPGREIPAIYPPVSELLFREDWKVFPDPIAFKIPLELADLLVIVLLAWMFRVDPQRNFRLAVYAWNPLVIVEFAGSSHNDVLAVLGIVCGLVLFEKWPALSVISATLAGMAKVFPAVLLPVWIRRLGWPQKKSAWRAAALAALVAASVLAPYWSGLYMFRANLTYYEATWKNYHASLYTVIDWLTGGNTKIPALTGVLASWGLALWLAWKRVEPARAAYLLIGTILLFGPNGYSWYFTWIVPLLCFFPNPAWLMLTVLQFLSYNVLIGYGILGVFKFDPFFQWLVYAPFYSLLIAHWCWQHGRSRQNLSTSVNTPTLVSETR
;
A
#
# COMPACT_ATOMS: atom_id res chain seq x y z
N MET A 1 -14.30 -50.26 -12.31
CA MET A 1 -13.82 -49.04 -13.01
C MET A 1 -14.93 -47.99 -13.24
N GLU A 2 -16.03 -48.31 -13.93
CA GLU A 2 -17.11 -47.34 -14.14
C GLU A 2 -17.84 -46.89 -12.86
N GLN A 3 -18.12 -47.82 -11.93
CA GLN A 3 -18.71 -47.51 -10.63
C GLN A 3 -17.82 -46.64 -9.72
N GLU A 4 -16.50 -46.88 -9.70
CA GLU A 4 -15.53 -46.09 -8.96
C GLU A 4 -15.42 -44.67 -9.55
N SER A 5 -15.42 -44.55 -10.88
CA SER A 5 -15.43 -43.26 -11.59
C SER A 5 -16.69 -42.45 -11.29
N ALA A 6 -17.87 -43.10 -11.21
CA ALA A 6 -19.14 -42.46 -10.87
C ALA A 6 -19.17 -41.97 -9.41
N ILE A 7 -18.66 -42.77 -8.46
CA ILE A 7 -18.57 -42.40 -7.05
C ILE A 7 -17.58 -41.23 -6.86
N LEU A 8 -16.43 -41.26 -7.51
CA LEU A 8 -15.44 -40.17 -7.48
C LEU A 8 -15.98 -38.88 -8.08
N ASN A 9 -16.75 -38.97 -9.17
CA ASN A 9 -17.42 -37.82 -9.77
C ASN A 9 -18.55 -37.25 -8.87
N PHE A 10 -19.34 -38.12 -8.23
CA PHE A 10 -20.36 -37.71 -7.27
C PHE A 10 -19.76 -37.02 -6.04
N LEU A 11 -18.71 -37.59 -5.44
CA LEU A 11 -17.99 -36.95 -4.31
C LEU A 11 -17.31 -35.63 -4.70
N ARG A 12 -16.81 -35.52 -5.92
CA ARG A 12 -16.28 -34.27 -6.48
C ARG A 12 -17.38 -33.22 -6.69
N MET A 13 -18.54 -33.61 -7.20
CA MET A 13 -19.68 -32.70 -7.38
C MET A 13 -20.26 -32.22 -6.05
N ASP A 14 -20.33 -33.07 -5.04
CA ASP A 14 -20.83 -32.70 -3.71
C ASP A 14 -19.86 -31.77 -2.98
N SER A 15 -18.56 -32.05 -3.07
CA SER A 15 -17.53 -31.15 -2.52
C SER A 15 -17.50 -29.77 -3.19
N THR A 16 -17.72 -29.69 -4.51
CA THR A 16 -17.81 -28.43 -5.25
C THR A 16 -19.06 -27.62 -4.91
N LYS A 17 -20.24 -28.29 -4.75
CA LYS A 17 -21.47 -27.63 -4.31
C LYS A 17 -21.33 -27.07 -2.89
N LYS A 18 -20.74 -27.83 -1.97
CA LYS A 18 -20.49 -27.41 -0.60
C LYS A 18 -19.52 -26.23 -0.52
N GLN A 19 -18.45 -26.23 -1.31
CA GLN A 19 -17.50 -25.11 -1.41
C GLN A 19 -18.13 -23.85 -2.01
N ASN A 20 -18.98 -23.98 -3.04
CA ASN A 20 -19.71 -22.85 -3.60
C ASN A 20 -20.71 -22.27 -2.58
N ARG A 21 -21.45 -23.10 -1.86
CA ARG A 21 -22.37 -22.63 -0.82
C ARG A 21 -21.63 -21.87 0.30
N SER A 22 -20.51 -22.38 0.76
CA SER A 22 -19.67 -21.71 1.76
C SER A 22 -19.17 -20.34 1.29
N PHE A 23 -18.83 -20.20 0.00
CA PHE A 23 -18.43 -18.92 -0.58
C PHE A 23 -19.55 -17.87 -0.49
N TRP A 24 -20.76 -18.21 -0.93
CA TRP A 24 -21.89 -17.28 -0.89
C TRP A 24 -22.30 -16.89 0.53
N LEU A 25 -22.22 -17.83 1.49
CA LEU A 25 -22.48 -17.60 2.91
C LEU A 25 -21.43 -16.68 3.56
N THR A 26 -20.26 -16.52 2.95
CA THR A 26 -19.24 -15.57 3.40
C THR A 26 -19.35 -14.23 2.68
N LEU A 27 -19.44 -14.26 1.33
CA LEU A 27 -19.39 -13.06 0.49
C LEU A 27 -20.58 -12.13 0.71
N ILE A 28 -21.80 -12.67 0.74
CA ILE A 28 -22.99 -11.82 0.86
C ILE A 28 -23.08 -11.15 2.24
N PRO A 29 -23.04 -11.88 3.38
CA PRO A 29 -23.12 -11.23 4.67
C PRO A 29 -21.96 -10.27 4.94
N ALA A 30 -20.73 -10.67 4.63
CA ALA A 30 -19.58 -9.81 4.84
C ALA A 30 -19.60 -8.58 3.91
N GLY A 31 -19.97 -8.76 2.63
CA GLY A 31 -20.11 -7.66 1.70
C GLY A 31 -21.20 -6.68 2.12
N THR A 32 -22.38 -7.18 2.54
CA THR A 32 -23.46 -6.32 3.04
C THR A 32 -23.03 -5.57 4.31
N ALA A 33 -22.38 -6.25 5.25
CA ALA A 33 -21.95 -5.63 6.49
C ALA A 33 -20.88 -4.55 6.26
N LEU A 34 -19.90 -4.79 5.37
CA LEU A 34 -18.90 -3.79 4.99
C LEU A 34 -19.56 -2.57 4.32
N GLU A 35 -20.47 -2.78 3.37
CA GLU A 35 -21.16 -1.69 2.70
C GLU A 35 -21.97 -0.83 3.68
N LEU A 36 -22.70 -1.46 4.61
CA LEU A 36 -23.43 -0.74 5.65
C LEU A 36 -22.50 0.08 6.57
N ILE A 37 -21.30 -0.42 6.86
CA ILE A 37 -20.30 0.33 7.64
C ILE A 37 -19.80 1.53 6.82
N PHE A 38 -19.47 1.39 5.54
CA PHE A 38 -19.02 2.51 4.71
C PHE A 38 -20.12 3.54 4.48
N LEU A 39 -21.38 3.12 4.30
CA LEU A 39 -22.54 4.02 4.28
C LEU A 39 -22.71 4.73 5.63
N ARG A 40 -22.45 4.06 6.76
CA ARG A 40 -22.49 4.70 8.08
C ARG A 40 -21.36 5.71 8.23
N MET A 41 -20.13 5.42 7.76
CA MET A 41 -19.05 6.40 7.71
C MET A 41 -19.45 7.62 6.86
N HIS A 42 -20.04 7.38 5.67
CA HIS A 42 -20.56 8.45 4.82
C HIS A 42 -21.56 9.35 5.56
N SER A 43 -22.46 8.77 6.35
CA SER A 43 -23.48 9.53 7.11
C SER A 43 -22.89 10.42 8.22
N LEU A 44 -21.64 10.23 8.61
CA LEU A 44 -20.93 11.10 9.57
C LEU A 44 -20.43 12.39 8.92
N TYR A 45 -20.35 12.46 7.60
CA TYR A 45 -19.95 13.56 6.75
C TYR A 45 -18.54 14.09 7.02
N PHE A 46 -18.28 14.71 8.19
CA PHE A 46 -16.95 15.16 8.62
C PHE A 46 -16.33 14.12 9.57
N LEU A 47 -15.61 13.12 9.01
CA LEU A 47 -15.03 12.01 9.78
C LEU A 47 -14.06 12.48 10.87
N LYS A 48 -13.31 13.56 10.63
CA LYS A 48 -12.39 14.18 11.60
C LYS A 48 -13.10 14.59 12.89
N ASN A 49 -14.33 15.10 12.81
CA ASN A 49 -15.11 15.52 13.96
C ASN A 49 -15.73 14.33 14.72
N HIS A 50 -15.73 13.14 14.12
CA HIS A 50 -16.28 11.92 14.66
C HIS A 50 -15.20 10.82 14.79
N ALA A 51 -13.98 11.22 15.18
CA ALA A 51 -12.80 10.34 15.18
C ALA A 51 -13.01 9.02 15.94
N VAL A 52 -13.66 9.04 17.11
CA VAL A 52 -13.96 7.82 17.88
C VAL A 52 -14.88 6.89 17.08
N SER A 53 -16.03 7.38 16.62
CA SER A 53 -16.98 6.58 15.84
C SER A 53 -16.35 6.07 14.52
N PHE A 54 -15.51 6.88 13.88
CA PHE A 54 -14.76 6.45 12.70
C PHE A 54 -13.82 5.28 13.04
N ILE A 55 -13.02 5.36 14.10
CA ILE A 55 -12.10 4.30 14.53
C ILE A 55 -12.88 3.01 14.84
N GLU A 56 -13.99 3.11 15.58
CA GLU A 56 -14.85 1.95 15.91
C GLU A 56 -15.38 1.28 14.64
N LEU A 57 -15.93 2.07 13.70
CA LEU A 57 -16.45 1.56 12.42
C LEU A 57 -15.33 0.94 11.56
N ALA A 58 -14.17 1.55 11.53
CA ALA A 58 -13.03 1.08 10.76
C ALA A 58 -12.44 -0.23 11.32
N LEU A 59 -12.37 -0.36 12.64
CA LEU A 59 -11.98 -1.62 13.30
C LEU A 59 -13.02 -2.72 13.09
N ALA A 60 -14.31 -2.39 13.14
CA ALA A 60 -15.40 -3.33 12.82
C ALA A 60 -15.32 -3.79 11.36
N ALA A 61 -15.10 -2.88 10.41
CA ALA A 61 -14.86 -3.23 9.01
C ALA A 61 -13.65 -4.14 8.86
N GLY A 62 -12.56 -3.83 9.57
CA GLY A 62 -11.34 -4.65 9.61
C GLY A 62 -11.58 -6.06 10.12
N LEU A 63 -12.36 -6.22 11.18
CA LEU A 63 -12.72 -7.54 11.71
C LEU A 63 -13.54 -8.35 10.69
N ILE A 64 -14.56 -7.74 10.09
CA ILE A 64 -15.40 -8.39 9.06
C ILE A 64 -14.53 -8.78 7.86
N TYR A 65 -13.63 -7.91 7.42
CA TYR A 65 -12.67 -8.18 6.35
C TYR A 65 -11.81 -9.41 6.66
N LEU A 66 -11.22 -9.51 7.86
CA LEU A 66 -10.38 -10.65 8.24
C LEU A 66 -11.19 -11.96 8.29
N ILE A 67 -12.44 -11.91 8.78
CA ILE A 67 -13.37 -13.06 8.78
C ILE A 67 -13.70 -13.46 7.33
N ALA A 68 -13.96 -12.50 6.45
CA ALA A 68 -14.22 -12.76 5.04
C ALA A 68 -13.01 -13.40 4.34
N LEU A 69 -11.80 -12.89 4.58
CA LEU A 69 -10.57 -13.49 4.05
C LEU A 69 -10.42 -14.95 4.49
N TYR A 70 -10.63 -15.23 5.78
CA TYR A 70 -10.59 -16.61 6.27
C TYR A 70 -11.62 -17.51 5.58
N GLY A 71 -12.84 -17.01 5.35
CA GLY A 71 -13.86 -17.71 4.58
C GLY A 71 -13.40 -18.00 3.14
N PHE A 72 -12.80 -17.01 2.47
CA PHE A 72 -12.34 -17.16 1.08
C PHE A 72 -11.18 -18.14 0.91
N THR A 73 -10.34 -18.37 1.93
CA THR A 73 -9.30 -19.41 1.85
C THR A 73 -9.84 -20.83 1.68
N ARG A 74 -11.10 -21.05 2.06
CA ARG A 74 -11.76 -22.37 2.05
C ARG A 74 -12.61 -22.61 0.81
N THR A 75 -12.60 -21.66 -0.13
CA THR A 75 -13.48 -21.71 -1.31
C THR A 75 -12.66 -21.67 -2.60
N ARG A 76 -13.17 -22.33 -3.64
CA ARG A 76 -12.63 -22.21 -4.99
C ARG A 76 -13.25 -21.00 -5.70
N ALA A 77 -12.44 -20.32 -6.48
CA ALA A 77 -12.89 -19.18 -7.25
C ALA A 77 -13.73 -19.62 -8.46
N THR A 78 -14.90 -19.00 -8.61
CA THR A 78 -15.70 -19.05 -9.84
C THR A 78 -15.69 -17.68 -10.51
N ARG A 79 -15.97 -17.63 -11.82
CA ARG A 79 -16.03 -16.36 -12.56
C ARG A 79 -17.07 -15.41 -11.98
N THR A 80 -18.29 -15.92 -11.71
CA THR A 80 -19.38 -15.12 -11.12
C THR A 80 -19.00 -14.54 -9.75
N ALA A 81 -18.39 -15.38 -8.90
CA ALA A 81 -17.92 -14.94 -7.59
C ALA A 81 -16.85 -13.85 -7.67
N THR A 82 -15.91 -13.98 -8.63
CA THR A 82 -14.89 -12.94 -8.86
C THR A 82 -15.51 -11.63 -9.33
N ILE A 83 -16.47 -11.68 -10.26
CA ILE A 83 -17.17 -10.48 -10.76
C ILE A 83 -17.90 -9.77 -9.61
N LEU A 84 -18.63 -10.52 -8.77
CA LEU A 84 -19.36 -9.94 -7.65
C LEU A 84 -18.41 -9.38 -6.58
N LEU A 85 -17.28 -10.05 -6.33
CA LEU A 85 -16.25 -9.54 -5.41
C LEU A 85 -15.69 -8.19 -5.89
N ILE A 86 -15.42 -8.05 -7.19
CA ILE A 86 -14.96 -6.79 -7.79
C ILE A 86 -16.06 -5.73 -7.74
N PHE A 87 -17.31 -6.10 -8.06
CA PHE A 87 -18.44 -5.19 -7.98
C PHE A 87 -18.62 -4.62 -6.56
N LEU A 88 -18.57 -5.48 -5.54
CA LEU A 88 -18.64 -5.04 -4.14
C LEU A 88 -17.41 -4.18 -3.75
N ALA A 89 -16.23 -4.51 -4.24
CA ALA A 89 -15.04 -3.68 -4.01
C ALA A 89 -15.22 -2.24 -4.54
N ILE A 90 -15.87 -2.08 -5.69
CA ILE A 90 -16.22 -0.77 -6.26
C ILE A 90 -17.31 -0.10 -5.41
N ALA A 91 -18.35 -0.86 -5.02
CA ALA A 91 -19.45 -0.36 -4.19
C ALA A 91 -18.94 0.21 -2.86
N PHE A 92 -18.03 -0.49 -2.17
CA PHE A 92 -17.42 -0.03 -0.90
C PHE A 92 -16.70 1.31 -0.99
N ARG A 93 -16.17 1.66 -2.17
CA ARG A 93 -15.47 2.92 -2.43
C ARG A 93 -16.44 4.09 -2.64
N ALA A 94 -17.59 3.82 -3.24
CA ALA A 94 -18.53 4.86 -3.63
C ALA A 94 -18.99 5.78 -2.47
N PRO A 95 -19.36 5.29 -1.28
CA PRO A 95 -19.72 6.17 -0.16
C PRO A 95 -18.58 7.09 0.25
N LEU A 96 -17.35 6.58 0.34
CA LEU A 96 -16.20 7.37 0.80
C LEU A 96 -15.67 8.31 -0.30
N TRP A 97 -15.77 7.91 -1.57
CA TRP A 97 -15.35 8.76 -2.67
C TRP A 97 -16.16 10.05 -2.76
N THR A 98 -17.45 10.01 -2.46
CA THR A 98 -18.34 11.19 -2.50
C THR A 98 -18.23 12.08 -1.28
N LEU A 99 -17.45 11.70 -0.25
CA LEU A 99 -17.15 12.54 0.90
C LEU A 99 -15.99 13.51 0.60
N GLU A 100 -16.06 14.70 1.21
CA GLU A 100 -14.90 15.56 1.31
C GLU A 100 -13.82 14.87 2.18
N PRO A 101 -12.53 14.89 1.76
CA PRO A 101 -11.46 14.26 2.53
C PRO A 101 -11.19 15.07 3.82
N THR A 102 -11.58 14.52 4.96
CA THR A 102 -11.48 15.18 6.27
C THR A 102 -10.62 14.44 7.28
N LEU A 103 -10.17 13.20 6.97
CA LEU A 103 -9.24 12.44 7.80
C LEU A 103 -7.80 12.92 7.64
N SER A 104 -7.47 13.48 6.48
CA SER A 104 -6.19 14.10 6.15
C SER A 104 -6.44 15.36 5.35
N ASP A 105 -5.65 16.40 5.63
CA ASP A 105 -5.72 17.66 4.92
C ASP A 105 -4.77 17.71 3.70
N ASP A 106 -4.11 16.59 3.35
CA ASP A 106 -3.09 16.49 2.30
C ASP A 106 -3.63 16.81 0.89
N VAL A 107 -4.89 16.46 0.60
CA VAL A 107 -5.53 16.78 -0.69
C VAL A 107 -5.55 18.29 -0.97
N HIS A 108 -5.70 19.10 0.07
CA HIS A 108 -5.66 20.56 -0.07
C HIS A 108 -4.25 21.04 -0.46
N ARG A 109 -3.22 20.31 0.03
CA ARG A 109 -1.83 20.55 -0.37
C ARG A 109 -1.60 20.16 -1.83
N TYR A 110 -2.09 19.02 -2.29
CA TYR A 110 -1.98 18.59 -3.70
C TYR A 110 -2.64 19.59 -4.64
N ARG A 111 -3.85 20.04 -4.30
CA ARG A 111 -4.59 21.06 -5.06
C ARG A 111 -3.85 22.39 -5.12
N TRP A 112 -3.28 22.83 -4.00
CA TRP A 112 -2.49 24.06 -3.97
C TRP A 112 -1.27 23.97 -4.88
N GLU A 113 -0.51 22.88 -4.82
CA GLU A 113 0.67 22.68 -5.67
C GLU A 113 0.28 22.63 -7.15
N GLY A 114 -0.83 21.99 -7.50
CA GLY A 114 -1.40 22.04 -8.83
C GLY A 114 -1.76 23.46 -9.28
N LYS A 115 -2.44 24.22 -8.41
CA LYS A 115 -2.83 25.61 -8.64
C LYS A 115 -1.63 26.53 -8.90
N VAL A 116 -0.62 26.43 -8.06
CA VAL A 116 0.61 27.22 -8.14
C VAL A 116 1.34 26.98 -9.47
N GLN A 117 1.42 25.72 -9.90
CA GLN A 117 2.04 25.33 -11.18
C GLN A 117 1.27 25.86 -12.38
N GLN A 118 -0.06 25.85 -12.36
CA GLN A 118 -0.88 26.42 -13.46
C GLN A 118 -0.72 27.95 -13.59
N HIS A 119 -0.23 28.61 -12.55
CA HIS A 119 0.11 30.05 -12.57
C HIS A 119 1.61 30.29 -12.86
N GLY A 120 2.34 29.29 -13.34
CA GLY A 120 3.72 29.43 -13.81
C GLY A 120 4.79 29.38 -12.72
N TRP A 121 4.46 29.02 -11.48
CA TRP A 121 5.42 28.91 -10.39
C TRP A 121 5.94 27.49 -10.25
N ASN A 122 7.24 27.38 -9.91
CA ASN A 122 7.83 26.09 -9.57
C ASN A 122 7.55 25.77 -8.08
N PRO A 123 6.78 24.70 -7.75
CA PRO A 123 6.37 24.42 -6.39
C PRO A 123 7.52 24.06 -5.46
N TYR A 124 8.66 23.62 -5.98
CA TYR A 124 9.85 23.33 -5.18
C TYR A 124 10.61 24.60 -4.74
N ALA A 125 10.43 25.70 -5.43
CA ALA A 125 11.16 26.94 -5.20
C ALA A 125 10.43 27.96 -4.35
N ILE A 126 9.13 27.75 -4.05
CA ILE A 126 8.29 28.73 -3.37
C ILE A 126 7.38 28.06 -2.34
N ALA A 127 7.36 28.57 -1.13
CA ALA A 127 6.46 28.09 -0.08
C ALA A 127 5.04 28.68 -0.25
N PRO A 128 3.98 27.95 0.13
CA PRO A 128 2.60 28.44 0.02
C PRO A 128 2.31 29.75 0.76
N ASN A 129 3.04 30.04 1.84
CA ASN A 129 2.87 31.28 2.60
C ASN A 129 3.66 32.47 2.02
N ASP A 130 4.40 32.29 0.94
CA ASP A 130 5.13 33.38 0.28
C ASP A 130 4.15 34.50 -0.12
N PRO A 131 4.44 35.79 0.18
CA PRO A 131 3.58 36.92 -0.16
C PRO A 131 3.24 37.04 -1.64
N ARG A 132 4.12 36.59 -2.54
CA ARG A 132 3.91 36.60 -3.99
C ARG A 132 2.74 35.72 -4.43
N LEU A 133 2.36 34.73 -3.62
CA LEU A 133 1.25 33.83 -3.88
C LEU A 133 -0.06 34.27 -3.19
N ALA A 134 -0.09 35.43 -2.54
CA ALA A 134 -1.24 35.88 -1.75
C ALA A 134 -2.54 35.91 -2.56
N ALA A 135 -2.48 36.35 -3.84
CA ALA A 135 -3.65 36.41 -4.72
C ALA A 135 -4.23 35.04 -5.12
N LEU A 136 -3.49 33.94 -4.90
CA LEU A 136 -3.92 32.57 -5.19
C LEU A 136 -4.61 31.90 -4.02
N ARG A 137 -4.52 32.49 -2.80
CA ARG A 137 -5.04 31.86 -1.57
C ARG A 137 -6.56 31.85 -1.58
N ASP A 138 -7.12 30.71 -1.14
CA ASP A 138 -8.55 30.46 -1.01
C ASP A 138 -8.82 29.78 0.35
N GLN A 139 -10.08 29.46 0.64
CA GLN A 139 -10.49 28.80 1.90
C GLN A 139 -9.74 27.47 2.14
N HIS A 140 -9.34 26.74 1.09
CA HIS A 140 -8.61 25.47 1.21
C HIS A 140 -7.13 25.69 1.54
N TRP A 141 -6.57 26.86 1.21
CA TRP A 141 -5.24 27.23 1.64
C TRP A 141 -5.15 27.38 3.16
N GLU A 142 -6.24 27.82 3.81
CA GLU A 142 -6.26 28.04 5.26
C GLU A 142 -6.14 26.73 6.07
N ILE A 143 -6.62 25.63 5.52
CA ILE A 143 -6.65 24.33 6.18
C ILE A 143 -5.54 23.38 5.71
N MET A 144 -4.80 23.70 4.64
CA MET A 144 -3.76 22.82 4.14
C MET A 144 -2.54 22.78 5.07
N PRO A 145 -1.85 21.62 5.21
CA PRO A 145 -0.66 21.47 6.03
C PRO A 145 0.61 22.04 5.36
N GLY A 146 1.62 22.37 6.18
CA GLY A 146 2.96 22.69 5.70
C GLY A 146 3.07 23.94 4.84
N ARG A 147 2.32 25.00 5.16
CA ARG A 147 2.31 26.26 4.40
C ARG A 147 3.66 26.97 4.36
N GLU A 148 4.52 26.70 5.32
CA GLU A 148 5.84 27.29 5.49
C GLU A 148 6.94 26.60 4.65
N ILE A 149 6.67 25.44 4.03
CA ILE A 149 7.64 24.70 3.23
C ILE A 149 7.19 24.57 1.78
N PRO A 150 8.13 24.66 0.81
CA PRO A 150 7.86 24.33 -0.59
C PRO A 150 7.50 22.85 -0.77
N ALA A 151 7.17 22.45 -1.99
CA ALA A 151 6.77 21.08 -2.31
C ALA A 151 7.80 20.03 -1.87
N ILE A 152 7.27 18.90 -1.37
CA ILE A 152 8.04 17.72 -0.92
C ILE A 152 7.67 16.46 -1.71
N TYR A 153 6.63 16.52 -2.55
CA TYR A 153 6.24 15.37 -3.36
C TYR A 153 7.14 15.24 -4.58
N PRO A 154 7.48 13.99 -4.99
CA PRO A 154 8.30 13.79 -6.18
C PRO A 154 7.59 14.21 -7.49
N PRO A 155 8.34 14.44 -8.58
CA PRO A 155 7.85 15.09 -9.79
C PRO A 155 6.68 14.43 -10.51
N VAL A 156 6.49 13.11 -10.42
CA VAL A 156 5.31 12.45 -11.02
C VAL A 156 4.03 12.87 -10.31
N SER A 157 4.06 12.97 -8.98
CA SER A 157 2.92 13.47 -8.21
C SER A 157 2.64 14.94 -8.53
N GLU A 158 3.68 15.76 -8.62
CA GLU A 158 3.55 17.19 -8.98
C GLU A 158 2.96 17.38 -10.38
N LEU A 159 3.38 16.58 -11.37
CA LEU A 159 2.79 16.59 -12.71
C LEU A 159 1.31 16.22 -12.68
N LEU A 160 0.94 15.17 -11.90
CA LEU A 160 -0.45 14.81 -11.73
C LEU A 160 -1.24 15.96 -11.11
N PHE A 161 -0.76 16.56 -10.02
CA PHE A 161 -1.43 17.67 -9.34
C PHE A 161 -1.65 18.85 -10.26
N ARG A 162 -0.67 19.15 -11.12
CA ARG A 162 -0.77 20.23 -12.13
C ARG A 162 -1.88 19.96 -13.14
N GLU A 163 -1.93 18.78 -13.72
CA GLU A 163 -2.94 18.46 -14.73
C GLU A 163 -4.33 18.25 -14.09
N ASP A 164 -4.37 17.69 -12.89
CA ASP A 164 -5.59 17.45 -12.15
C ASP A 164 -6.28 18.76 -11.76
N TRP A 165 -5.54 19.75 -11.24
CA TRP A 165 -6.07 21.07 -10.96
C TRP A 165 -6.74 21.71 -12.18
N LYS A 166 -6.18 21.52 -13.36
CA LYS A 166 -6.72 22.07 -14.60
C LYS A 166 -8.10 21.54 -14.94
N VAL A 167 -8.37 20.27 -14.60
CA VAL A 167 -9.59 19.55 -14.98
C VAL A 167 -10.56 19.44 -13.79
N PHE A 168 -10.04 19.22 -12.61
CA PHE A 168 -10.80 18.90 -11.40
C PHE A 168 -10.37 19.77 -10.19
N PRO A 169 -10.65 21.09 -10.16
CA PRO A 169 -10.19 21.95 -9.09
C PRO A 169 -10.95 21.77 -7.75
N ASP A 170 -12.10 21.12 -7.74
CA ASP A 170 -12.88 20.80 -6.55
C ASP A 170 -12.24 19.66 -5.74
N PRO A 171 -12.21 19.69 -4.39
CA PRO A 171 -11.58 18.65 -3.58
C PRO A 171 -12.13 17.24 -3.80
N ILE A 172 -13.43 17.09 -4.03
CA ILE A 172 -14.04 15.78 -4.29
C ILE A 172 -13.70 15.31 -5.69
N ALA A 173 -13.78 16.20 -6.69
CA ALA A 173 -13.44 15.88 -8.06
C ALA A 173 -11.94 15.58 -8.24
N PHE A 174 -11.07 16.24 -7.47
CA PHE A 174 -9.63 15.99 -7.43
C PHE A 174 -9.25 14.55 -7.00
N LYS A 175 -10.19 13.80 -6.41
CA LYS A 175 -10.01 12.39 -6.07
C LYS A 175 -10.05 11.46 -7.30
N ILE A 176 -10.64 11.90 -8.41
CA ILE A 176 -10.94 11.05 -9.57
C ILE A 176 -9.71 10.32 -10.13
N PRO A 177 -8.59 10.96 -10.46
CA PRO A 177 -7.43 10.25 -11.01
C PRO A 177 -6.79 9.27 -10.02
N LEU A 178 -6.81 9.59 -8.73
CA LEU A 178 -6.26 8.73 -7.69
C LEU A 178 -7.15 7.50 -7.47
N GLU A 179 -8.46 7.66 -7.49
CA GLU A 179 -9.42 6.53 -7.41
C GLU A 179 -9.33 5.65 -8.66
N LEU A 180 -9.20 6.23 -9.86
CA LEU A 180 -8.97 5.46 -11.08
C LEU A 180 -7.68 4.65 -11.02
N ALA A 181 -6.63 5.18 -10.40
CA ALA A 181 -5.38 4.46 -10.17
C ALA A 181 -5.60 3.25 -9.23
N ASP A 182 -6.38 3.39 -8.15
CA ASP A 182 -6.72 2.28 -7.24
C ASP A 182 -7.57 1.21 -7.94
N LEU A 183 -8.57 1.61 -8.70
CA LEU A 183 -9.38 0.66 -9.49
C LEU A 183 -8.53 -0.07 -10.53
N LEU A 184 -7.56 0.60 -11.14
CA LEU A 184 -6.63 -0.04 -12.07
C LEU A 184 -5.72 -1.06 -11.36
N VAL A 185 -5.29 -0.81 -10.12
CA VAL A 185 -4.58 -1.82 -9.31
C VAL A 185 -5.44 -3.07 -9.12
N ILE A 186 -6.75 -2.92 -8.81
CA ILE A 186 -7.68 -4.06 -8.69
C ILE A 186 -7.74 -4.86 -10.00
N VAL A 187 -7.87 -4.17 -11.14
CA VAL A 187 -7.93 -4.81 -12.47
C VAL A 187 -6.65 -5.57 -12.77
N LEU A 188 -5.48 -4.97 -12.50
CA LEU A 188 -4.18 -5.60 -12.74
C LEU A 188 -3.98 -6.84 -11.85
N LEU A 189 -4.34 -6.77 -10.56
CA LEU A 189 -4.30 -7.91 -9.66
C LEU A 189 -5.27 -9.01 -10.09
N ALA A 190 -6.49 -8.66 -10.50
CA ALA A 190 -7.47 -9.61 -11.03
C ALA A 190 -6.93 -10.32 -12.28
N TRP A 191 -6.25 -9.59 -13.16
CA TRP A 191 -5.60 -10.15 -14.34
C TRP A 191 -4.43 -11.07 -13.98
N MET A 192 -3.58 -10.68 -13.01
CA MET A 192 -2.45 -11.50 -12.56
C MET A 192 -2.90 -12.83 -11.96
N PHE A 193 -3.94 -12.81 -11.14
CA PHE A 193 -4.44 -14.00 -10.46
C PHE A 193 -5.55 -14.74 -11.22
N ARG A 194 -5.85 -14.40 -12.49
CA ARG A 194 -7.01 -14.93 -13.25
C ARG A 194 -7.07 -16.46 -13.35
N VAL A 195 -5.94 -17.13 -13.28
CA VAL A 195 -5.82 -18.61 -13.34
C VAL A 195 -5.56 -19.25 -11.96
N ASP A 196 -5.38 -18.44 -10.92
CA ASP A 196 -5.12 -18.96 -9.56
C ASP A 196 -6.41 -19.54 -8.97
N PRO A 197 -6.41 -20.77 -8.45
CA PRO A 197 -7.59 -21.35 -7.78
C PRO A 197 -8.05 -20.54 -6.55
N GLN A 198 -7.16 -19.79 -5.90
CA GLN A 198 -7.43 -18.92 -4.76
C GLN A 198 -7.56 -17.44 -5.15
N ARG A 199 -7.80 -17.13 -6.44
CA ARG A 199 -7.84 -15.73 -6.91
C ARG A 199 -8.79 -14.83 -6.12
N ASN A 200 -9.94 -15.35 -5.65
CA ASN A 200 -10.88 -14.57 -4.87
C ASN A 200 -10.31 -14.13 -3.52
N PHE A 201 -9.62 -15.05 -2.83
CA PHE A 201 -8.89 -14.71 -1.61
C PHE A 201 -7.79 -13.68 -1.88
N ARG A 202 -6.93 -13.93 -2.89
CA ARG A 202 -5.83 -13.04 -3.23
C ARG A 202 -6.33 -11.66 -3.62
N LEU A 203 -7.36 -11.59 -4.45
CA LEU A 203 -7.95 -10.32 -4.87
C LEU A 203 -8.61 -9.57 -3.71
N ALA A 204 -9.32 -10.28 -2.82
CA ALA A 204 -9.97 -9.70 -1.65
C ALA A 204 -8.95 -9.08 -0.67
N VAL A 205 -7.72 -9.63 -0.58
CA VAL A 205 -6.65 -9.07 0.25
C VAL A 205 -6.41 -7.59 -0.02
N TYR A 206 -6.47 -7.16 -1.29
CA TYR A 206 -6.35 -5.75 -1.66
C TYR A 206 -7.72 -5.08 -1.81
N ALA A 207 -8.59 -5.66 -2.63
CA ALA A 207 -9.80 -5.02 -3.10
C ALA A 207 -10.84 -4.74 -2.00
N TRP A 208 -10.82 -5.56 -0.94
CA TRP A 208 -11.72 -5.45 0.22
C TRP A 208 -11.03 -4.91 1.49
N ASN A 209 -9.75 -4.58 1.41
CA ASN A 209 -9.00 -4.08 2.55
C ASN A 209 -9.54 -2.70 2.98
N PRO A 210 -10.09 -2.55 4.21
CA PRO A 210 -10.69 -1.29 4.63
C PRO A 210 -9.69 -0.14 4.66
N LEU A 211 -8.40 -0.41 4.97
CA LEU A 211 -7.37 0.62 4.98
C LEU A 211 -7.16 1.19 3.57
N VAL A 212 -7.07 0.32 2.54
CA VAL A 212 -6.95 0.76 1.15
C VAL A 212 -8.15 1.62 0.74
N ILE A 213 -9.37 1.19 1.09
CA ILE A 213 -10.61 1.90 0.75
C ILE A 213 -10.66 3.27 1.42
N VAL A 214 -10.35 3.36 2.72
CA VAL A 214 -10.37 4.62 3.48
C VAL A 214 -9.28 5.58 2.99
N GLU A 215 -8.06 5.07 2.77
CA GLU A 215 -6.93 5.95 2.45
C GLU A 215 -6.95 6.44 0.99
N PHE A 216 -7.51 5.66 0.06
CA PHE A 216 -7.57 6.06 -1.34
C PHE A 216 -8.92 6.70 -1.69
N ALA A 217 -10.04 6.01 -1.52
CA ALA A 217 -11.35 6.57 -1.83
C ALA A 217 -11.80 7.65 -0.83
N GLY A 218 -11.45 7.51 0.45
CA GLY A 218 -11.77 8.49 1.50
C GLY A 218 -10.83 9.69 1.48
N SER A 219 -9.56 9.48 1.78
CA SER A 219 -8.55 10.52 2.03
C SER A 219 -7.78 10.98 0.79
N SER A 220 -7.87 10.26 -0.33
CA SER A 220 -7.18 10.57 -1.60
C SER A 220 -5.66 10.67 -1.50
N HIS A 221 -5.05 9.78 -0.73
CA HIS A 221 -3.59 9.78 -0.64
C HIS A 221 -2.94 9.39 -1.98
N ASN A 222 -2.00 10.22 -2.43
CA ASN A 222 -1.27 10.03 -3.69
C ASN A 222 -0.35 8.80 -3.70
N ASP A 223 -0.23 8.10 -2.58
CA ASP A 223 0.49 6.84 -2.41
C ASP A 223 0.03 5.75 -3.38
N VAL A 224 -1.22 5.83 -3.82
CA VAL A 224 -1.79 4.94 -4.84
C VAL A 224 -1.01 4.95 -6.15
N LEU A 225 -0.38 6.07 -6.52
CA LEU A 225 0.45 6.17 -7.73
C LEU A 225 1.69 5.28 -7.65
N ALA A 226 2.33 5.26 -6.48
CA ALA A 226 3.47 4.39 -6.22
C ALA A 226 3.04 2.92 -6.20
N VAL A 227 1.91 2.61 -5.56
CA VAL A 227 1.30 1.28 -5.55
C VAL A 227 1.00 0.80 -6.97
N LEU A 228 0.35 1.63 -7.77
CA LEU A 228 0.06 1.32 -9.19
C LEU A 228 1.35 1.07 -9.98
N GLY A 229 2.36 1.94 -9.83
CA GLY A 229 3.63 1.79 -10.52
C GLY A 229 4.37 0.50 -10.15
N ILE A 230 4.34 0.08 -8.87
CA ILE A 230 4.91 -1.21 -8.44
C ILE A 230 4.15 -2.37 -9.06
N VAL A 231 2.82 -2.38 -9.00
CA VAL A 231 1.99 -3.46 -9.56
C VAL A 231 2.14 -3.53 -11.08
N CYS A 232 2.14 -2.40 -11.79
CA CYS A 232 2.46 -2.35 -13.22
C CYS A 232 3.86 -2.94 -13.50
N GLY A 233 4.86 -2.56 -12.70
CA GLY A 233 6.20 -3.09 -12.80
C GLY A 233 6.23 -4.63 -12.69
N LEU A 234 5.47 -5.21 -11.75
CA LEU A 234 5.35 -6.67 -11.60
C LEU A 234 4.63 -7.31 -12.78
N VAL A 235 3.53 -6.73 -13.24
CA VAL A 235 2.76 -7.23 -14.40
C VAL A 235 3.61 -7.27 -15.68
N LEU A 236 4.42 -6.23 -15.90
CA LEU A 236 5.21 -6.06 -17.13
C LEU A 236 6.52 -6.83 -17.11
N PHE A 237 6.95 -7.34 -15.95
CA PHE A 237 8.31 -7.81 -15.72
C PHE A 237 8.77 -8.88 -16.72
N GLU A 238 7.95 -9.90 -16.96
CA GLU A 238 8.36 -11.04 -17.82
C GLU A 238 8.29 -10.70 -19.32
N LYS A 239 7.27 -9.94 -19.75
CA LYS A 239 7.02 -9.72 -21.19
C LYS A 239 7.67 -8.42 -21.71
N TRP A 240 7.67 -7.37 -20.89
CA TRP A 240 8.15 -6.04 -21.28
C TRP A 240 9.10 -5.44 -20.24
N PRO A 241 10.30 -6.02 -20.09
CA PRO A 241 11.22 -5.66 -19.02
C PRO A 241 11.63 -4.17 -19.01
N ALA A 242 11.72 -3.53 -20.15
CA ALA A 242 12.00 -2.09 -20.22
C ALA A 242 10.86 -1.26 -19.61
N LEU A 243 9.60 -1.57 -19.97
CA LEU A 243 8.43 -0.92 -19.40
C LEU A 243 8.28 -1.20 -17.91
N SER A 244 8.68 -2.39 -17.45
CA SER A 244 8.71 -2.73 -16.02
C SER A 244 9.68 -1.84 -15.24
N VAL A 245 10.90 -1.61 -15.75
CA VAL A 245 11.87 -0.69 -15.11
C VAL A 245 11.37 0.74 -15.14
N ILE A 246 10.81 1.19 -16.26
CA ILE A 246 10.19 2.53 -16.39
C ILE A 246 9.08 2.69 -15.33
N SER A 247 8.19 1.68 -15.19
CA SER A 247 7.10 1.72 -14.22
C SER A 247 7.61 1.81 -12.78
N ALA A 248 8.63 1.01 -12.42
CA ALA A 248 9.28 1.09 -11.10
C ALA A 248 9.97 2.44 -10.87
N THR A 249 10.55 3.04 -11.92
CA THR A 249 11.15 4.38 -11.86
C THR A 249 10.10 5.45 -11.63
N LEU A 250 8.99 5.41 -12.37
CA LEU A 250 7.87 6.35 -12.20
C LEU A 250 7.23 6.18 -10.80
N ALA A 251 7.13 4.96 -10.27
CA ALA A 251 6.72 4.73 -8.89
C ALA A 251 7.63 5.45 -7.89
N GLY A 252 8.97 5.37 -8.07
CA GLY A 252 9.95 6.09 -7.25
C GLY A 252 9.87 7.61 -7.41
N MET A 253 9.38 8.08 -8.55
CA MET A 253 9.15 9.49 -8.83
C MET A 253 7.73 9.98 -8.46
N ALA A 254 6.83 9.10 -8.08
CA ALA A 254 5.56 9.42 -7.44
C ALA A 254 5.70 9.48 -5.91
N LYS A 255 6.46 8.54 -5.34
CA LYS A 255 6.83 8.50 -3.92
C LYS A 255 8.26 7.95 -3.83
N VAL A 256 9.09 8.43 -2.92
CA VAL A 256 10.53 8.10 -2.90
C VAL A 256 10.81 6.61 -2.61
N PHE A 257 10.00 5.96 -1.78
CA PHE A 257 10.29 4.61 -1.28
C PHE A 257 10.44 3.53 -2.36
N PRO A 258 9.72 3.51 -3.51
CA PRO A 258 9.90 2.48 -4.53
C PRO A 258 11.26 2.50 -5.22
N ALA A 259 12.01 3.61 -5.13
CA ALA A 259 13.33 3.70 -5.75
C ALA A 259 14.30 2.61 -5.25
N VAL A 260 14.13 2.12 -4.01
CA VAL A 260 14.91 1.02 -3.45
C VAL A 260 14.74 -0.31 -4.18
N LEU A 261 13.68 -0.45 -4.99
CA LEU A 261 13.40 -1.66 -5.78
C LEU A 261 14.27 -1.72 -7.06
N LEU A 262 14.71 -0.59 -7.59
CA LEU A 262 15.40 -0.51 -8.88
C LEU A 262 16.65 -1.41 -8.99
N PRO A 263 17.54 -1.51 -7.98
CA PRO A 263 18.67 -2.42 -8.04
C PRO A 263 18.27 -3.86 -8.26
N VAL A 264 17.19 -4.31 -7.62
CA VAL A 264 16.67 -5.69 -7.77
C VAL A 264 16.10 -5.90 -9.18
N TRP A 265 15.29 -4.96 -9.66
CA TRP A 265 14.70 -5.00 -11.01
C TRP A 265 15.77 -5.10 -12.09
N ILE A 266 16.72 -4.17 -12.10
CA ILE A 266 17.79 -4.10 -13.10
C ILE A 266 18.70 -5.33 -13.03
N ARG A 267 19.05 -5.79 -11.82
CA ARG A 267 19.89 -6.96 -11.61
C ARG A 267 19.23 -8.25 -12.10
N ARG A 268 17.93 -8.37 -11.86
CA ARG A 268 17.14 -9.54 -12.31
C ARG A 268 17.04 -9.61 -13.84
N LEU A 269 17.05 -8.48 -14.54
CA LEU A 269 17.12 -8.41 -16.00
C LEU A 269 18.49 -8.80 -16.58
N GLY A 270 19.47 -9.06 -15.73
CA GLY A 270 20.80 -9.56 -16.13
C GLY A 270 21.88 -8.48 -16.21
N TRP A 271 21.67 -7.32 -15.56
CA TRP A 271 22.72 -6.31 -15.43
C TRP A 271 23.91 -6.87 -14.60
N PRO A 272 25.19 -6.55 -14.92
CA PRO A 272 25.62 -5.73 -16.05
C PRO A 272 25.85 -6.51 -17.37
N GLN A 273 25.63 -7.85 -17.39
CA GLN A 273 26.03 -8.72 -18.51
C GLN A 273 25.16 -8.56 -19.75
N LYS A 274 23.84 -8.25 -19.57
CA LYS A 274 22.90 -8.17 -20.71
C LYS A 274 22.72 -6.75 -21.21
N LYS A 275 22.93 -6.51 -22.52
CA LYS A 275 22.66 -5.22 -23.18
C LYS A 275 21.20 -4.76 -23.01
N SER A 276 20.24 -5.68 -22.92
CA SER A 276 18.82 -5.37 -22.68
C SER A 276 18.59 -4.69 -21.35
N ALA A 277 19.32 -5.05 -20.30
CA ALA A 277 19.22 -4.41 -18.99
C ALA A 277 19.75 -2.95 -19.02
N TRP A 278 20.84 -2.72 -19.75
CA TRP A 278 21.37 -1.36 -19.99
C TRP A 278 20.41 -0.50 -20.78
N ARG A 279 19.80 -1.05 -21.85
CA ARG A 279 18.76 -0.33 -22.61
C ARG A 279 17.55 0.03 -21.75
N ALA A 280 17.08 -0.90 -20.91
CA ALA A 280 15.96 -0.64 -19.98
C ALA A 280 16.32 0.47 -18.99
N ALA A 281 17.53 0.43 -18.40
CA ALA A 281 18.00 1.47 -17.50
C ALA A 281 18.15 2.84 -18.19
N ALA A 282 18.68 2.87 -19.42
CA ALA A 282 18.83 4.11 -20.19
C ALA A 282 17.47 4.73 -20.55
N LEU A 283 16.50 3.92 -20.99
CA LEU A 283 15.13 4.38 -21.28
C LEU A 283 14.45 4.91 -20.00
N ALA A 284 14.59 4.21 -18.88
CA ALA A 284 14.07 4.66 -17.60
C ALA A 284 14.70 5.98 -17.14
N ALA A 285 16.02 6.14 -17.34
CA ALA A 285 16.73 7.39 -17.04
C ALA A 285 16.26 8.54 -17.96
N LEU A 286 16.01 8.26 -19.24
CA LEU A 286 15.47 9.26 -20.17
C LEU A 286 14.07 9.71 -19.76
N VAL A 287 13.18 8.77 -19.41
CA VAL A 287 11.85 9.07 -18.89
C VAL A 287 11.94 9.88 -17.59
N ALA A 288 12.82 9.50 -16.67
CA ALA A 288 13.05 10.24 -15.43
C ALA A 288 13.52 11.68 -15.73
N ALA A 289 14.46 11.87 -16.64
CA ALA A 289 14.94 13.19 -17.05
C ALA A 289 13.80 14.05 -17.65
N SER A 290 12.94 13.44 -18.47
CA SER A 290 11.78 14.13 -19.06
C SER A 290 10.78 14.59 -18.02
N VAL A 291 10.52 13.77 -16.99
CA VAL A 291 9.62 14.08 -15.87
C VAL A 291 10.23 15.18 -14.97
N LEU A 292 11.55 15.19 -14.80
CA LEU A 292 12.27 16.18 -13.99
C LEU A 292 12.41 17.54 -14.72
N ALA A 293 12.41 17.55 -16.05
CA ALA A 293 12.71 18.74 -16.84
C ALA A 293 11.88 19.98 -16.46
N PRO A 294 10.55 19.92 -16.24
CA PRO A 294 9.74 21.08 -15.85
C PRO A 294 10.16 21.71 -14.51
N TYR A 295 10.80 20.92 -13.65
CA TYR A 295 11.12 21.28 -12.25
C TYR A 295 12.60 21.64 -12.05
N TRP A 296 13.42 21.58 -13.10
CA TRP A 296 14.87 21.69 -13.01
C TRP A 296 15.36 22.90 -12.20
N SER A 297 14.73 24.06 -12.43
CA SER A 297 15.11 25.31 -11.74
C SER A 297 14.89 25.31 -10.21
N GLY A 298 13.99 24.46 -9.71
CA GLY A 298 13.70 24.33 -8.27
C GLY A 298 14.19 23.03 -7.64
N LEU A 299 14.64 22.07 -8.47
CA LEU A 299 14.93 20.71 -8.01
C LEU A 299 16.05 20.66 -6.95
N TYR A 300 17.01 21.58 -6.97
CA TYR A 300 18.05 21.67 -5.96
C TYR A 300 17.50 21.92 -4.55
N MET A 301 16.34 22.55 -4.43
CA MET A 301 15.64 22.79 -3.18
C MET A 301 14.92 21.54 -2.64
N PHE A 302 14.56 20.60 -3.52
CA PHE A 302 13.78 19.42 -3.14
C PHE A 302 14.40 18.65 -1.97
N ARG A 303 15.72 18.44 -2.00
CA ARG A 303 16.44 17.76 -0.90
C ARG A 303 16.34 18.55 0.41
N ALA A 304 16.50 19.85 0.37
CA ALA A 304 16.39 20.71 1.54
C ALA A 304 14.98 20.70 2.12
N ASN A 305 13.96 20.79 1.26
CA ASN A 305 12.54 20.74 1.63
C ASN A 305 12.21 19.40 2.31
N LEU A 306 12.66 18.27 1.71
CA LEU A 306 12.46 16.95 2.27
C LEU A 306 13.15 16.77 3.62
N THR A 307 14.40 17.25 3.75
CA THR A 307 15.16 17.21 5.01
C THR A 307 14.47 18.05 6.11
N TYR A 308 13.95 19.21 5.75
CA TYR A 308 13.18 20.04 6.68
C TYR A 308 11.89 19.34 7.13
N TYR A 309 11.16 18.75 6.18
CA TYR A 309 9.96 17.96 6.47
C TYR A 309 10.27 16.80 7.44
N GLU A 310 11.28 16.01 7.14
CA GLU A 310 11.70 14.87 7.98
C GLU A 310 12.16 15.31 9.38
N ALA A 311 12.77 16.48 9.50
CA ALA A 311 13.19 17.02 10.79
C ALA A 311 11.99 17.49 11.63
N THR A 312 10.94 18.02 10.99
CA THR A 312 9.76 18.57 11.64
C THR A 312 8.71 17.50 11.95
N TRP A 313 8.48 16.58 10.99
CA TRP A 313 7.45 15.54 11.04
C TRP A 313 8.10 14.16 11.20
N LYS A 314 8.57 13.83 12.39
CA LYS A 314 9.24 12.57 12.71
C LYS A 314 8.65 11.89 13.93
N ASN A 315 8.87 10.58 14.01
CA ASN A 315 8.45 9.71 15.10
C ASN A 315 6.92 9.69 15.33
N TYR A 316 6.17 9.89 14.23
CA TYR A 316 4.73 9.75 14.26
C TYR A 316 4.36 8.26 14.10
N HIS A 317 3.91 7.62 15.17
CA HIS A 317 3.47 6.22 15.18
C HIS A 317 4.49 5.23 14.57
N ALA A 318 5.79 5.57 14.60
CA ALA A 318 6.85 4.75 14.02
C ALA A 318 7.05 3.46 14.82
N SER A 319 7.57 2.41 14.15
CA SER A 319 7.78 1.09 14.77
C SER A 319 9.19 0.97 15.34
N LEU A 320 10.09 0.25 14.67
CA LEU A 320 11.47 0.05 15.14
C LEU A 320 12.25 1.36 15.25
N TYR A 321 11.91 2.37 14.46
CA TYR A 321 12.51 3.70 14.59
C TYR A 321 12.35 4.24 16.02
N THR A 322 11.13 4.18 16.60
CA THR A 322 10.87 4.64 17.96
C THR A 322 11.68 3.86 19.00
N VAL A 323 11.78 2.54 18.83
CA VAL A 323 12.56 1.69 19.74
C VAL A 323 14.05 2.05 19.71
N ILE A 324 14.61 2.23 18.49
CA ILE A 324 16.02 2.60 18.32
C ILE A 324 16.28 4.02 18.86
N ASP A 325 15.36 4.96 18.60
CA ASP A 325 15.45 6.33 19.12
C ASP A 325 15.50 6.35 20.66
N TRP A 326 14.61 5.59 21.28
CA TRP A 326 14.59 5.43 22.73
C TRP A 326 15.89 4.79 23.27
N LEU A 327 16.37 3.70 22.66
CA LEU A 327 17.60 3.01 23.06
C LEU A 327 18.87 3.88 22.90
N THR A 328 18.83 4.86 22.00
CA THR A 328 19.95 5.76 21.71
C THR A 328 19.82 7.13 22.37
N GLY A 329 18.92 7.25 23.37
CA GLY A 329 18.73 8.47 24.14
C GLY A 329 18.19 9.66 23.35
N GLY A 330 17.35 9.41 22.33
CA GLY A 330 16.71 10.44 21.50
C GLY A 330 17.61 10.99 20.36
N ASN A 331 18.69 10.31 20.03
CA ASN A 331 19.54 10.67 18.89
C ASN A 331 18.91 10.22 17.56
N THR A 332 18.01 11.02 17.03
CA THR A 332 17.21 10.72 15.83
C THR A 332 18.03 10.41 14.56
N LYS A 333 19.33 10.74 14.54
CA LYS A 333 20.24 10.40 13.41
C LYS A 333 20.52 8.90 13.35
N ILE A 334 20.59 8.22 14.51
CA ILE A 334 20.90 6.79 14.57
C ILE A 334 19.77 5.95 13.97
N PRO A 335 18.49 6.06 14.40
CA PRO A 335 17.42 5.29 13.78
C PRO A 335 17.23 5.63 12.30
N ALA A 336 17.39 6.90 11.88
CA ALA A 336 17.31 7.29 10.48
C ALA A 336 18.40 6.59 9.63
N LEU A 337 19.65 6.61 10.09
CA LEU A 337 20.77 5.92 9.41
C LEU A 337 20.54 4.40 9.39
N THR A 338 20.05 3.82 10.49
CA THR A 338 19.74 2.38 10.58
C THR A 338 18.69 2.00 9.55
N GLY A 339 17.62 2.79 9.40
CA GLY A 339 16.57 2.55 8.39
C GLY A 339 17.10 2.61 6.95
N VAL A 340 17.95 3.59 6.65
CA VAL A 340 18.61 3.71 5.33
C VAL A 340 19.53 2.51 5.06
N LEU A 341 20.38 2.16 6.01
CA LEU A 341 21.33 1.04 5.86
C LEU A 341 20.59 -0.30 5.76
N ALA A 342 19.55 -0.53 6.56
CA ALA A 342 18.73 -1.74 6.49
C ALA A 342 18.04 -1.86 5.11
N SER A 343 17.43 -0.79 4.63
CA SER A 343 16.69 -0.80 3.35
C SER A 343 17.62 -0.99 2.15
N TRP A 344 18.69 -0.20 2.04
CA TRP A 344 19.63 -0.29 0.92
C TRP A 344 20.53 -1.53 1.02
N GLY A 345 20.96 -1.92 2.22
CA GLY A 345 21.73 -3.15 2.44
C GLY A 345 20.92 -4.38 2.03
N LEU A 346 19.64 -4.44 2.43
CA LEU A 346 18.73 -5.50 2.00
C LEU A 346 18.52 -5.46 0.48
N ALA A 347 18.32 -4.28 -0.12
CA ALA A 347 18.13 -4.16 -1.57
C ALA A 347 19.32 -4.69 -2.37
N LEU A 348 20.54 -4.34 -1.96
CA LEU A 348 21.78 -4.80 -2.60
C LEU A 348 21.96 -6.32 -2.41
N TRP A 349 21.66 -6.84 -1.23
CA TRP A 349 21.71 -8.29 -0.96
C TRP A 349 20.70 -9.07 -1.79
N LEU A 350 19.43 -8.60 -1.87
CA LEU A 350 18.40 -9.23 -2.70
C LEU A 350 18.73 -9.15 -4.19
N ALA A 351 19.30 -8.03 -4.64
CA ALA A 351 19.79 -7.86 -6.00
C ALA A 351 20.94 -8.84 -6.29
N TRP A 352 21.91 -9.00 -5.38
CA TRP A 352 23.00 -9.96 -5.51
C TRP A 352 22.48 -11.39 -5.60
N LYS A 353 21.53 -11.77 -4.74
CA LYS A 353 20.85 -13.07 -4.75
C LYS A 353 19.89 -13.27 -5.91
N ARG A 354 19.63 -12.26 -6.71
CA ARG A 354 18.66 -12.26 -7.83
C ARG A 354 17.27 -12.75 -7.39
N VAL A 355 16.82 -12.28 -6.23
CA VAL A 355 15.51 -12.65 -5.69
C VAL A 355 14.40 -12.19 -6.64
N GLU A 356 13.30 -12.93 -6.68
CA GLU A 356 12.13 -12.64 -7.49
C GLU A 356 11.53 -11.27 -7.09
N PRO A 357 11.15 -10.40 -8.08
CA PRO A 357 10.76 -9.01 -7.82
C PRO A 357 9.62 -8.83 -6.82
N ALA A 358 8.56 -9.63 -6.88
CA ALA A 358 7.44 -9.50 -5.95
C ALA A 358 7.87 -9.82 -4.51
N ARG A 359 8.71 -10.86 -4.33
CA ARG A 359 9.25 -11.22 -3.02
C ARG A 359 10.21 -10.16 -2.49
N ALA A 360 11.05 -9.61 -3.37
CA ALA A 360 11.96 -8.54 -3.00
C ALA A 360 11.19 -7.27 -2.60
N ALA A 361 10.16 -6.90 -3.35
CA ALA A 361 9.29 -5.77 -3.02
C ALA A 361 8.61 -5.96 -1.65
N TYR A 362 8.08 -7.16 -1.38
CA TYR A 362 7.47 -7.48 -0.08
C TYR A 362 8.45 -7.28 1.09
N LEU A 363 9.68 -7.78 0.95
CA LEU A 363 10.69 -7.67 2.01
C LEU A 363 11.17 -6.22 2.17
N LEU A 364 11.43 -5.51 1.08
CA LEU A 364 11.93 -4.14 1.11
C LEU A 364 10.89 -3.15 1.65
N ILE A 365 9.66 -3.24 1.16
CA ILE A 365 8.58 -2.36 1.64
C ILE A 365 8.28 -2.65 3.10
N GLY A 366 8.24 -3.93 3.51
CA GLY A 366 8.11 -4.29 4.92
C GLY A 366 9.23 -3.70 5.79
N THR A 367 10.49 -3.75 5.32
CA THR A 367 11.61 -3.14 6.03
C THR A 367 11.46 -1.63 6.15
N ILE A 368 11.10 -0.94 5.07
CA ILE A 368 10.88 0.51 5.06
C ILE A 368 9.78 0.92 6.05
N LEU A 369 8.67 0.18 6.07
CA LEU A 369 7.55 0.45 6.98
C LEU A 369 7.92 0.26 8.45
N LEU A 370 8.77 -0.72 8.76
CA LEU A 370 9.17 -0.98 10.15
C LEU A 370 10.30 -0.08 10.65
N PHE A 371 11.23 0.32 9.77
CA PHE A 371 12.37 1.18 10.12
C PHE A 371 12.14 2.66 9.77
N GLY A 372 11.04 2.99 9.09
CA GLY A 372 10.72 4.36 8.70
C GLY A 372 10.47 5.27 9.90
N PRO A 373 10.78 6.59 9.76
CA PRO A 373 10.62 7.57 10.83
C PRO A 373 9.15 7.89 11.14
N ASN A 374 8.23 7.51 10.27
CA ASN A 374 6.80 7.73 10.42
C ASN A 374 6.01 6.48 10.04
N GLY A 375 4.96 6.19 10.80
CA GLY A 375 4.02 5.09 10.59
C GLY A 375 2.61 5.61 10.34
N TYR A 376 2.44 6.55 9.42
CA TYR A 376 1.11 7.00 8.99
C TYR A 376 0.30 5.84 8.41
N SER A 377 -1.00 5.83 8.68
CA SER A 377 -1.90 4.75 8.24
C SER A 377 -1.81 4.47 6.74
N TRP A 378 -1.78 5.49 5.91
CA TRP A 378 -1.70 5.37 4.45
C TRP A 378 -0.39 4.74 3.94
N TYR A 379 0.72 4.80 4.68
CA TYR A 379 1.95 4.10 4.29
C TYR A 379 1.76 2.59 4.29
N PHE A 380 0.92 2.05 5.16
CA PHE A 380 0.68 0.60 5.22
C PHE A 380 -0.17 0.09 4.06
N THR A 381 -0.73 0.96 3.21
CA THR A 381 -1.33 0.55 1.93
C THR A 381 -0.28 0.03 0.94
N TRP A 382 1.00 0.43 1.06
CA TRP A 382 2.08 0.03 0.14
C TRP A 382 2.34 -1.47 0.13
N ILE A 383 2.18 -2.13 1.27
CA ILE A 383 2.43 -3.58 1.37
C ILE A 383 1.24 -4.41 0.94
N VAL A 384 0.03 -3.86 0.93
CA VAL A 384 -1.22 -4.63 0.72
C VAL A 384 -1.25 -5.37 -0.62
N PRO A 385 -0.87 -4.79 -1.79
CA PRO A 385 -0.85 -5.53 -3.04
C PRO A 385 0.15 -6.70 -3.01
N LEU A 386 1.21 -6.61 -2.21
CA LEU A 386 2.20 -7.68 -2.07
C LEU A 386 1.71 -8.81 -1.14
N LEU A 387 0.81 -8.50 -0.22
CA LEU A 387 0.11 -9.51 0.58
C LEU A 387 -0.83 -10.39 -0.28
N CYS A 388 -1.21 -9.94 -1.47
CA CYS A 388 -1.91 -10.79 -2.43
C CYS A 388 -1.04 -11.96 -2.91
N PHE A 389 0.29 -11.78 -2.97
CA PHE A 389 1.27 -12.81 -3.34
C PHE A 389 1.74 -13.60 -2.11
N PHE A 390 2.02 -12.90 -1.02
CA PHE A 390 2.62 -13.43 0.21
C PHE A 390 1.72 -13.10 1.42
N PRO A 391 0.55 -13.74 1.53
CA PRO A 391 -0.37 -13.46 2.62
C PRO A 391 0.27 -13.80 3.97
N ASN A 392 0.28 -12.84 4.85
CA ASN A 392 0.82 -12.97 6.19
C ASN A 392 -0.17 -12.40 7.21
N PRO A 393 -0.64 -13.20 8.19
CA PRO A 393 -1.68 -12.79 9.13
C PRO A 393 -1.27 -11.59 10.00
N ALA A 394 0.01 -11.46 10.34
CA ALA A 394 0.50 -10.32 11.11
C ALA A 394 0.35 -9.00 10.32
N TRP A 395 0.77 -8.98 9.06
CA TRP A 395 0.61 -7.81 8.21
C TRP A 395 -0.86 -7.49 7.90
N LEU A 396 -1.70 -8.50 7.68
CA LEU A 396 -3.14 -8.30 7.48
C LEU A 396 -3.79 -7.69 8.74
N MET A 397 -3.44 -8.18 9.93
CA MET A 397 -3.89 -7.60 11.19
C MET A 397 -3.37 -6.16 11.36
N LEU A 398 -2.11 -5.90 10.99
CA LEU A 398 -1.51 -4.58 11.11
C LEU A 398 -2.26 -3.55 10.26
N THR A 399 -2.72 -3.89 9.04
CA THR A 399 -3.52 -2.96 8.23
C THR A 399 -4.85 -2.58 8.90
N VAL A 400 -5.41 -3.45 9.72
CA VAL A 400 -6.61 -3.16 10.52
C VAL A 400 -6.27 -2.31 11.74
N LEU A 401 -5.20 -2.66 12.46
CA LEU A 401 -4.81 -1.94 13.67
C LEU A 401 -4.31 -0.52 13.39
N GLN A 402 -3.89 -0.22 12.15
CA GLN A 402 -3.48 1.13 11.76
C GLN A 402 -4.58 2.18 11.92
N PHE A 403 -5.85 1.81 11.94
CA PHE A 403 -6.92 2.74 12.25
C PHE A 403 -6.83 3.33 13.66
N LEU A 404 -6.13 2.67 14.59
CA LEU A 404 -5.85 3.21 15.92
C LEU A 404 -4.94 4.45 15.88
N SER A 405 -4.15 4.65 14.81
CA SER A 405 -3.33 5.85 14.65
C SER A 405 -4.14 7.12 14.52
N TYR A 406 -5.41 7.02 14.09
CA TYR A 406 -6.35 8.13 14.04
C TYR A 406 -6.80 8.66 15.42
N ASN A 407 -6.35 8.03 16.53
CA ASN A 407 -6.55 8.57 17.88
C ASN A 407 -6.05 10.02 18.01
N VAL A 408 -5.07 10.42 17.22
CA VAL A 408 -4.54 11.78 17.17
C VAL A 408 -5.63 12.80 16.84
N LEU A 409 -6.63 12.44 16.05
CA LEU A 409 -7.74 13.33 15.70
C LEU A 409 -8.66 13.61 16.90
N ILE A 410 -8.74 12.69 17.87
CA ILE A 410 -9.50 12.89 19.13
C ILE A 410 -8.88 14.05 19.90
N GLY A 411 -7.55 14.00 20.12
CA GLY A 411 -6.81 15.07 20.79
C GLY A 411 -6.86 16.38 20.00
N TYR A 412 -6.75 16.31 18.67
CA TYR A 412 -6.80 17.49 17.81
C TYR A 412 -8.17 18.20 17.87
N GLY A 413 -9.28 17.45 17.86
CA GLY A 413 -10.63 18.01 17.98
C GLY A 413 -10.89 18.71 19.32
N ILE A 414 -10.24 18.25 20.41
CA ILE A 414 -10.43 18.83 21.76
C ILE A 414 -9.41 19.95 22.06
N LEU A 415 -8.14 19.75 21.68
CA LEU A 415 -7.01 20.58 22.13
C LEU A 415 -6.43 21.45 21.00
N GLY A 416 -6.85 21.26 19.75
CA GLY A 416 -6.24 21.92 18.59
C GLY A 416 -4.79 21.49 18.29
N VAL A 417 -4.29 20.43 18.95
CA VAL A 417 -2.90 19.98 18.86
C VAL A 417 -2.85 18.52 18.45
N PHE A 418 -2.03 18.21 17.46
CA PHE A 418 -1.69 16.84 17.08
C PHE A 418 -0.79 16.22 18.15
N LYS A 419 -1.40 15.56 19.14
CA LYS A 419 -0.67 14.86 20.20
C LYS A 419 -0.82 13.35 20.01
N PHE A 420 0.29 12.70 19.74
CA PHE A 420 0.37 11.25 19.65
C PHE A 420 0.42 10.63 21.05
N ASP A 421 -0.41 9.59 21.31
CA ASP A 421 -0.38 8.82 22.53
C ASP A 421 0.37 7.49 22.30
N PRO A 422 1.53 7.26 22.97
CA PRO A 422 2.31 6.04 22.84
C PRO A 422 1.55 4.74 23.17
N PHE A 423 0.48 4.82 23.97
CA PHE A 423 -0.34 3.66 24.30
C PHE A 423 -0.94 3.03 23.03
N PHE A 424 -1.46 3.85 22.09
CA PHE A 424 -1.99 3.34 20.83
C PHE A 424 -0.92 2.72 19.93
N GLN A 425 0.33 3.19 20.02
CA GLN A 425 1.45 2.57 19.32
C GLN A 425 1.69 1.13 19.81
N TRP A 426 1.64 0.89 21.12
CA TRP A 426 1.72 -0.46 21.68
C TRP A 426 0.56 -1.34 21.23
N LEU A 427 -0.67 -0.82 21.22
CA LEU A 427 -1.84 -1.56 20.74
C LEU A 427 -1.74 -1.98 19.29
N VAL A 428 -1.03 -1.22 18.46
CA VAL A 428 -0.79 -1.55 17.04
C VAL A 428 0.33 -2.55 16.87
N TYR A 429 1.49 -2.30 17.47
CA TYR A 429 2.70 -3.07 17.13
C TYR A 429 2.93 -4.31 18.01
N ALA A 430 2.46 -4.35 19.26
CA ALA A 430 2.63 -5.54 20.09
C ALA A 430 1.89 -6.77 19.52
N PRO A 431 0.60 -6.70 19.12
CA PRO A 431 -0.06 -7.81 18.46
C PRO A 431 0.59 -8.19 17.12
N PHE A 432 1.05 -7.20 16.35
CA PHE A 432 1.73 -7.43 15.09
C PHE A 432 3.00 -8.28 15.26
N TYR A 433 3.92 -7.87 16.15
CA TYR A 433 5.15 -8.61 16.39
C TYR A 433 4.90 -9.98 17.00
N SER A 434 3.93 -10.10 17.90
CA SER A 434 3.52 -11.39 18.48
C SER A 434 3.05 -12.37 17.41
N LEU A 435 2.18 -11.92 16.49
CA LEU A 435 1.70 -12.73 15.38
C LEU A 435 2.81 -13.01 14.34
N LEU A 436 3.71 -12.08 14.10
CA LEU A 436 4.82 -12.27 13.18
C LEU A 436 5.76 -13.38 13.66
N ILE A 437 6.10 -13.36 14.95
CA ILE A 437 6.93 -14.39 15.59
C ILE A 437 6.20 -15.74 15.60
N ALA A 438 4.92 -15.76 16.01
CA ALA A 438 4.13 -16.99 16.02
C ALA A 438 4.02 -17.62 14.62
N HIS A 439 3.78 -16.82 13.60
CA HIS A 439 3.72 -17.28 12.22
C HIS A 439 5.07 -17.81 11.73
N TRP A 440 6.15 -17.15 12.07
CA TRP A 440 7.50 -17.60 11.74
C TRP A 440 7.83 -18.93 12.41
N CYS A 441 7.57 -19.10 13.72
CA CYS A 441 7.75 -20.33 14.45
C CYS A 441 6.94 -21.50 13.85
N TRP A 442 5.67 -21.23 13.50
CA TRP A 442 4.81 -22.23 12.88
C TRP A 442 5.32 -22.73 11.51
N GLN A 443 5.79 -21.81 10.66
CA GLN A 443 6.37 -22.17 9.36
C GLN A 443 7.63 -23.04 9.50
N HIS A 444 8.52 -22.70 10.44
CA HIS A 444 9.76 -23.46 10.67
C HIS A 444 9.51 -24.81 11.37
N GLY A 445 8.52 -24.90 12.24
CA GLY A 445 8.10 -26.17 12.83
C GLY A 445 7.61 -27.19 11.79
N ARG A 446 6.76 -26.74 10.85
CA ARG A 446 6.28 -27.58 9.74
C ARG A 446 7.37 -28.05 8.79
N SER A 447 8.32 -27.17 8.48
CA SER A 447 9.45 -27.55 7.59
C SER A 447 10.31 -28.65 8.21
N ARG A 448 10.51 -28.64 9.53
CA ARG A 448 11.25 -29.71 10.26
C ARG A 448 10.48 -31.03 10.28
N GLN A 449 9.16 -31.01 10.47
CA GLN A 449 8.34 -32.23 10.47
C GLN A 449 8.31 -32.89 9.10
N ASN A 450 8.22 -32.12 8.01
CA ASN A 450 8.25 -32.66 6.65
C ASN A 450 9.61 -33.30 6.29
N LEU A 451 10.70 -32.75 6.80
CA LEU A 451 12.04 -33.34 6.63
C LEU A 451 12.19 -34.65 7.42
N SER A 452 11.65 -34.74 8.64
CA SER A 452 11.70 -35.95 9.47
C SER A 452 10.83 -37.09 8.89
N THR A 453 9.70 -36.76 8.26
CA THR A 453 8.84 -37.79 7.61
C THR A 453 9.42 -38.29 6.29
N SER A 454 10.18 -37.48 5.54
CA SER A 454 10.83 -37.87 4.31
C SER A 454 12.05 -38.79 4.54
N VAL A 455 12.69 -38.67 5.71
CA VAL A 455 13.84 -39.51 6.10
C VAL A 455 13.38 -40.90 6.60
N ASN A 456 12.14 -41.03 7.09
CA ASN A 456 11.60 -42.27 7.64
C ASN A 456 10.79 -43.13 6.65
N THR A 457 10.79 -42.82 5.34
CA THR A 457 10.18 -43.70 4.35
C THR A 457 11.23 -44.78 3.94
N PRO A 458 11.08 -46.04 4.34
CA PRO A 458 12.01 -47.09 3.90
C PRO A 458 11.90 -47.26 2.37
N THR A 459 12.99 -47.09 1.66
CA THR A 459 13.12 -47.56 0.28
C THR A 459 12.93 -49.07 0.27
N LEU A 460 11.73 -49.53 -0.12
CA LEU A 460 11.50 -50.90 -0.49
C LEU A 460 12.37 -51.18 -1.74
N VAL A 461 13.56 -51.69 -1.52
CA VAL A 461 14.39 -52.31 -2.56
C VAL A 461 13.63 -53.57 -2.98
N SER A 462 13.02 -53.55 -4.15
CA SER A 462 12.50 -54.73 -4.81
C SER A 462 13.70 -55.53 -5.31
N GLU A 463 14.12 -56.52 -4.54
CA GLU A 463 14.92 -57.65 -5.07
C GLU A 463 14.02 -58.46 -6.02
N THR A 464 14.16 -58.26 -7.30
CA THR A 464 13.72 -59.20 -8.32
C THR A 464 14.89 -60.10 -8.64
N ARG A 465 14.75 -61.39 -8.29
CA ARG A 465 15.48 -62.53 -8.88
C ARG A 465 14.89 -62.85 -10.25
#